data_ec484bcad8c7c767dd45c9f3d077c95b
#
_entry.id   ec484bcad8c7c767dd45c9f3d077c95b
#
_cell.length_a   1.000
_cell.length_b   1.000
_cell.length_c   1.000
_cell.angle_alpha   90.00
_cell.angle_beta   90.00
_cell.angle_gamma   90.00
#
_symmetry.space_group_name_H-M   'P 1'
#
loop_
_entity.id
_entity.type
_entity.pdbx_description
1 polymer ?
#
loop_
_entity_poly.entity_id
_entity_poly.type
_entity_poly.pdbx_seq_one_letter_code
_entity_poly.pdbx_strand_id
1 'polypeptide(L)'
;HKIGTPQKDDELIYEELDPRFTVGMGGLTTDEKFFLIGASDHSTTETHYFTSDAANSEEKIKLKLFQKRAEKIRYSIDSWQNYFWIHTNQDKSPDFKICRCKHENINTWEDFIPAKKEVVIGSMEFLDDWIIRGEMSNALPKLFVRNLKTNEEEELVFADEKVWSPSVSEMQKETNTDNVYISYSSPKTNSRAYIYNLRTKEKKFVKEQEVLDKNYSPKNYITERLECKSHDGKLIPLTITRHKETKVDGTANILLYSYGSYGNSLSFDFSNTRLTLLNRHIIWCDASVRGGRERGEIWHEEGKMLNKK
;
A
#
# COMPACT_ATOMS: atom_id res chain seq x y z
N HIS A 1 -28.94 3.43 -9.37
CA HIS A 1 -29.61 3.33 -10.69
C HIS A 1 -30.09 1.91 -10.96
N LYS A 2 -31.37 1.75 -11.30
CA LYS A 2 -31.91 0.45 -11.75
C LYS A 2 -31.71 0.34 -13.27
N ILE A 3 -31.00 -0.70 -13.70
CA ILE A 3 -30.75 -0.92 -15.13
C ILE A 3 -32.07 -1.04 -15.89
N GLY A 4 -32.19 -0.27 -16.98
CA GLY A 4 -33.41 -0.22 -17.83
C GLY A 4 -34.39 0.85 -17.41
N THR A 5 -34.15 1.67 -16.37
CA THR A 5 -34.96 2.82 -16.00
C THR A 5 -34.27 4.14 -16.40
N PRO A 6 -35.07 5.24 -16.62
CA PRO A 6 -34.48 6.56 -16.80
C PRO A 6 -33.76 7.06 -15.55
N GLN A 7 -32.68 7.83 -15.72
CA GLN A 7 -31.89 8.42 -14.61
C GLN A 7 -32.75 9.27 -13.64
N LYS A 8 -33.80 9.91 -14.12
CA LYS A 8 -34.73 10.70 -13.27
C LYS A 8 -35.47 9.88 -12.21
N ASP A 9 -35.49 8.55 -12.38
CA ASP A 9 -36.14 7.62 -11.47
C ASP A 9 -35.12 7.04 -10.44
N ASP A 10 -33.86 7.52 -10.47
CA ASP A 10 -32.81 7.10 -9.53
C ASP A 10 -33.12 7.59 -8.13
N GLU A 11 -32.84 6.73 -7.16
CA GLU A 11 -32.91 7.08 -5.74
C GLU A 11 -31.58 7.64 -5.27
N LEU A 12 -31.60 8.81 -4.62
CA LEU A 12 -30.43 9.35 -3.94
C LEU A 12 -30.17 8.56 -2.66
N ILE A 13 -29.03 7.88 -2.60
CA ILE A 13 -28.63 7.05 -1.45
C ILE A 13 -27.82 7.85 -0.45
N TYR A 14 -26.91 8.70 -0.91
CA TYR A 14 -26.05 9.52 -0.05
C TYR A 14 -25.72 10.86 -0.73
N GLU A 15 -25.73 11.91 0.05
CA GLU A 15 -25.31 13.25 -0.36
C GLU A 15 -24.36 13.82 0.68
N GLU A 16 -23.21 14.32 0.26
CA GLU A 16 -22.26 15.07 1.09
C GLU A 16 -22.44 16.56 0.84
N LEU A 17 -22.74 17.30 1.90
CA LEU A 17 -22.99 18.74 1.81
C LEU A 17 -21.75 19.61 2.09
N ASP A 18 -20.71 19.04 2.72
CA ASP A 18 -19.47 19.76 2.96
C ASP A 18 -18.55 19.67 1.73
N PRO A 19 -18.31 20.80 1.01
CA PRO A 19 -17.54 20.80 -0.24
C PRO A 19 -16.09 20.39 -0.10
N ARG A 20 -15.57 20.24 1.13
CA ARG A 20 -14.21 19.73 1.37
C ARG A 20 -14.11 18.23 1.12
N PHE A 21 -15.22 17.52 1.20
CA PHE A 21 -15.24 16.06 1.12
C PHE A 21 -15.64 15.58 -0.25
N THR A 22 -14.92 14.59 -0.73
CA THR A 22 -15.26 13.84 -1.95
C THR A 22 -15.93 12.54 -1.57
N VAL A 23 -17.04 12.22 -2.23
CA VAL A 23 -17.74 10.94 -2.08
C VAL A 23 -17.18 9.92 -3.05
N GLY A 24 -16.93 8.73 -2.58
CA GLY A 24 -16.52 7.59 -3.39
C GLY A 24 -17.23 6.30 -2.99
N MET A 25 -17.49 5.45 -3.98
CA MET A 25 -17.90 4.07 -3.71
C MET A 25 -16.65 3.29 -3.29
N GLY A 26 -16.66 2.73 -2.07
CA GLY A 26 -15.59 1.87 -1.56
C GLY A 26 -15.67 0.43 -2.09
N GLY A 27 -16.72 0.09 -2.85
CA GLY A 27 -16.95 -1.26 -3.37
C GLY A 27 -17.53 -2.21 -2.33
N LEU A 28 -17.43 -3.51 -2.64
CA LEU A 28 -17.75 -4.61 -1.72
C LEU A 28 -16.57 -4.88 -0.78
N THR A 29 -16.89 -5.30 0.44
CA THR A 29 -15.89 -5.89 1.36
C THR A 29 -15.37 -7.22 0.83
N THR A 30 -14.20 -7.67 1.31
CA THR A 30 -13.56 -8.92 0.87
C THR A 30 -14.49 -10.14 1.00
N ASP A 31 -15.34 -10.22 2.03
CA ASP A 31 -16.32 -11.29 2.21
C ASP A 31 -17.66 -11.02 1.49
N GLU A 32 -17.74 -9.97 0.67
CA GLU A 32 -18.90 -9.54 -0.13
C GLU A 32 -20.18 -9.28 0.68
N LYS A 33 -20.09 -9.10 2.01
CA LYS A 33 -21.25 -8.87 2.87
C LYS A 33 -21.74 -7.42 2.88
N PHE A 34 -20.86 -6.47 2.61
CA PHE A 34 -21.19 -5.06 2.75
C PHE A 34 -20.70 -4.22 1.56
N PHE A 35 -21.53 -3.29 1.14
CA PHE A 35 -21.11 -2.17 0.29
C PHE A 35 -20.67 -1.00 1.16
N LEU A 36 -19.62 -0.32 0.73
CA LEU A 36 -19.03 0.82 1.41
C LEU A 36 -19.22 2.10 0.59
N ILE A 37 -19.56 3.20 1.27
CA ILE A 37 -19.56 4.56 0.72
C ILE A 37 -18.69 5.41 1.63
N GLY A 38 -17.63 6.00 1.07
CA GLY A 38 -16.72 6.86 1.79
C GLY A 38 -16.92 8.33 1.47
N ALA A 39 -16.84 9.20 2.46
CA ALA A 39 -16.67 10.63 2.30
C ALA A 39 -15.32 11.03 2.91
N SER A 40 -14.42 11.65 2.14
CA SER A 40 -13.08 11.95 2.59
C SER A 40 -12.50 13.23 2.01
N ASP A 41 -11.71 13.92 2.83
CA ASP A 41 -10.67 14.82 2.35
C ASP A 41 -9.30 14.12 2.48
N HIS A 42 -8.19 14.85 2.28
CA HIS A 42 -6.85 14.24 2.36
C HIS A 42 -6.42 13.83 3.78
N SER A 43 -7.14 14.24 4.83
CA SER A 43 -6.77 14.05 6.23
C SER A 43 -7.84 13.38 7.09
N THR A 44 -9.08 13.35 6.63
CA THR A 44 -10.25 12.93 7.41
C THR A 44 -11.12 12.01 6.57
N THR A 45 -11.62 10.94 7.15
CA THR A 45 -12.53 10.02 6.47
C THR A 45 -13.78 9.74 7.30
N GLU A 46 -14.88 9.45 6.60
CA GLU A 46 -16.12 8.91 7.14
C GLU A 46 -16.63 7.82 6.22
N THR A 47 -17.07 6.70 6.77
CA THR A 47 -17.54 5.57 5.97
C THR A 47 -18.94 5.17 6.40
N HIS A 48 -19.82 5.02 5.41
CA HIS A 48 -21.14 4.43 5.53
C HIS A 48 -21.13 3.04 4.88
N TYR A 49 -22.01 2.17 5.32
CA TYR A 49 -22.14 0.83 4.77
C TYR A 49 -23.59 0.35 4.76
N PHE A 50 -23.88 -0.62 3.92
CA PHE A 50 -25.11 -1.40 3.89
C PHE A 50 -24.83 -2.82 3.45
N THR A 51 -25.73 -3.75 3.75
CA THR A 51 -25.54 -5.16 3.42
C THR A 51 -25.74 -5.41 1.92
N SER A 52 -24.97 -6.35 1.35
CA SER A 52 -25.10 -6.73 -0.06
C SER A 52 -26.50 -7.28 -0.39
N ASP A 53 -27.17 -7.94 0.54
CA ASP A 53 -28.56 -8.41 0.39
C ASP A 53 -29.52 -7.23 0.15
N ALA A 54 -29.31 -6.09 0.81
CA ALA A 54 -30.15 -4.90 0.62
C ALA A 54 -30.02 -4.33 -0.80
N ALA A 55 -28.87 -4.50 -1.46
CA ALA A 55 -28.67 -4.06 -2.83
C ALA A 55 -29.49 -4.89 -3.85
N ASN A 56 -29.84 -6.12 -3.50
CA ASN A 56 -30.60 -7.05 -4.33
C ASN A 56 -32.08 -7.12 -3.95
N SER A 57 -32.51 -6.37 -2.94
CA SER A 57 -33.91 -6.32 -2.49
C SER A 57 -34.66 -5.17 -3.16
N GLU A 58 -36.01 -5.23 -3.14
CA GLU A 58 -36.88 -4.11 -3.53
C GLU A 58 -37.02 -3.06 -2.43
N GLU A 59 -36.44 -3.33 -1.25
CA GLU A 59 -36.49 -2.40 -0.12
C GLU A 59 -35.49 -1.26 -0.32
N LYS A 60 -35.87 -0.10 0.23
CA LYS A 60 -34.98 1.07 0.25
C LYS A 60 -33.68 0.78 1.00
N ILE A 61 -32.53 1.09 0.37
CA ILE A 61 -31.22 0.98 1.00
C ILE A 61 -31.15 1.89 2.24
N LYS A 62 -30.82 1.31 3.39
CA LYS A 62 -30.61 2.02 4.65
C LYS A 62 -29.13 2.08 4.94
N LEU A 63 -28.52 3.24 4.70
CA LEU A 63 -27.13 3.48 5.06
C LEU A 63 -26.96 3.48 6.58
N LYS A 64 -25.91 2.80 7.04
CA LYS A 64 -25.43 2.85 8.41
C LYS A 64 -24.09 3.57 8.43
N LEU A 65 -23.96 4.53 9.34
CA LEU A 65 -22.69 5.17 9.61
C LEU A 65 -21.79 4.21 10.40
N PHE A 66 -20.56 3.97 9.93
CA PHE A 66 -19.60 3.14 10.66
C PHE A 66 -19.00 3.91 11.84
N GLN A 67 -18.39 5.05 11.58
CA GLN A 67 -17.89 5.97 12.60
C GLN A 67 -18.00 7.41 12.08
N LYS A 68 -18.47 8.31 12.94
CA LYS A 68 -18.52 9.74 12.64
C LYS A 68 -17.10 10.26 12.42
N ARG A 69 -16.94 11.12 11.40
CA ARG A 69 -15.68 11.79 11.11
C ARG A 69 -15.16 12.61 12.30
N ALA A 70 -13.86 12.54 12.51
CA ALA A 70 -13.15 13.43 13.42
C ALA A 70 -11.97 14.04 12.64
N GLU A 71 -11.68 15.31 12.87
CA GLU A 71 -10.64 16.02 12.14
C GLU A 71 -9.29 15.32 12.25
N LYS A 72 -8.61 15.12 11.12
CA LYS A 72 -7.31 14.45 10.98
C LYS A 72 -7.33 12.95 11.34
N ILE A 73 -8.51 12.36 11.52
CA ILE A 73 -8.65 10.93 11.68
C ILE A 73 -9.00 10.31 10.33
N ARG A 74 -8.12 9.44 9.88
CA ARG A 74 -8.29 8.62 8.66
C ARG A 74 -8.53 7.19 9.07
N TYR A 75 -9.49 6.56 8.43
CA TYR A 75 -9.68 5.12 8.55
C TYR A 75 -10.27 4.55 7.26
N SER A 76 -9.98 3.29 7.02
CA SER A 76 -10.67 2.45 6.05
C SER A 76 -11.10 1.17 6.73
N ILE A 77 -12.15 0.55 6.21
CA ILE A 77 -12.68 -0.70 6.74
C ILE A 77 -12.76 -1.76 5.66
N ASP A 78 -12.63 -3.00 6.09
CA ASP A 78 -12.98 -4.18 5.31
C ASP A 78 -13.73 -5.16 6.22
N SER A 79 -14.34 -6.18 5.65
CA SER A 79 -15.06 -7.23 6.40
C SER A 79 -14.49 -8.60 6.07
N TRP A 80 -14.14 -9.36 7.12
CA TRP A 80 -13.66 -10.73 7.02
C TRP A 80 -13.94 -11.54 8.29
N GLN A 81 -14.43 -12.76 8.15
CA GLN A 81 -14.69 -13.71 9.26
C GLN A 81 -15.49 -13.12 10.43
N ASN A 82 -16.61 -12.44 10.14
CA ASN A 82 -17.52 -11.80 11.11
C ASN A 82 -16.93 -10.61 11.89
N TYR A 83 -15.81 -10.07 11.41
CA TYR A 83 -15.22 -8.82 11.93
C TYR A 83 -15.18 -7.77 10.84
N PHE A 84 -15.40 -6.50 11.24
CA PHE A 84 -14.85 -5.37 10.52
C PHE A 84 -13.39 -5.19 10.95
N TRP A 85 -12.54 -5.03 9.96
CA TRP A 85 -11.12 -4.74 10.12
C TRP A 85 -10.89 -3.27 9.77
N ILE A 86 -10.23 -2.55 10.65
CA ILE A 86 -10.11 -1.11 10.59
C ILE A 86 -8.64 -0.72 10.54
N HIS A 87 -8.21 -0.15 9.42
CA HIS A 87 -6.92 0.49 9.30
C HIS A 87 -7.08 1.98 9.66
N THR A 88 -6.41 2.47 10.70
CA THR A 88 -6.66 3.82 11.23
C THR A 88 -5.45 4.46 11.87
N ASN A 89 -5.41 5.79 11.84
CA ASN A 89 -4.45 6.61 12.60
C ASN A 89 -5.00 7.13 13.94
N GLN A 90 -6.15 6.62 14.40
CA GLN A 90 -6.76 6.99 15.68
C GLN A 90 -5.85 6.66 16.87
N ASP A 91 -6.13 7.26 18.04
CA ASP A 91 -5.44 7.02 19.31
C ASP A 91 -3.93 7.28 19.25
N LYS A 92 -3.54 8.39 18.64
CA LYS A 92 -2.14 8.83 18.51
C LYS A 92 -1.26 7.83 17.74
N SER A 93 -1.83 7.17 16.74
CA SER A 93 -1.18 6.21 15.86
C SER A 93 -0.90 6.81 14.46
N PRO A 94 -0.06 7.84 14.32
CA PRO A 94 0.11 8.57 13.06
C PRO A 94 0.54 7.66 11.90
N ASP A 95 1.30 6.60 12.19
CA ASP A 95 1.80 5.62 11.22
C ASP A 95 0.81 4.46 11.00
N PHE A 96 -0.44 4.64 11.45
CA PHE A 96 -1.55 3.70 11.40
C PHE A 96 -1.37 2.46 12.28
N LYS A 97 -2.48 1.82 12.53
CA LYS A 97 -2.65 0.53 13.18
C LYS A 97 -3.79 -0.23 12.54
N ILE A 98 -3.90 -1.52 12.80
CA ILE A 98 -5.05 -2.32 12.42
C ILE A 98 -5.80 -2.72 13.67
N CYS A 99 -7.07 -2.33 13.73
CA CYS A 99 -8.03 -2.77 14.74
C CYS A 99 -9.04 -3.72 14.11
N ARG A 100 -9.85 -4.36 14.94
CA ARG A 100 -11.03 -5.08 14.49
C ARG A 100 -12.17 -4.93 15.49
N CYS A 101 -13.39 -5.08 15.02
CA CYS A 101 -14.59 -5.17 15.86
C CYS A 101 -15.57 -6.18 15.26
N LYS A 102 -16.42 -6.76 16.10
CA LYS A 102 -17.48 -7.67 15.61
C LYS A 102 -18.56 -6.90 14.85
N HIS A 103 -19.19 -7.52 13.85
CA HIS A 103 -20.27 -6.90 13.08
C HIS A 103 -21.43 -6.43 13.95
N GLU A 104 -21.76 -7.18 15.03
CA GLU A 104 -22.82 -6.83 15.98
C GLU A 104 -22.43 -5.71 16.96
N ASN A 105 -21.14 -5.37 17.08
CA ASN A 105 -20.66 -4.32 17.99
C ASN A 105 -19.55 -3.48 17.37
N ILE A 106 -19.92 -2.57 16.48
CA ILE A 106 -18.99 -1.69 15.76
C ILE A 106 -18.36 -0.59 16.61
N ASN A 107 -18.86 -0.38 17.85
CA ASN A 107 -18.37 0.69 18.72
C ASN A 107 -17.19 0.28 19.61
N THR A 108 -16.84 -1.01 19.63
CA THR A 108 -15.74 -1.52 20.47
C THR A 108 -14.64 -2.10 19.60
N TRP A 109 -13.60 -1.30 19.39
CA TRP A 109 -12.45 -1.71 18.59
C TRP A 109 -11.36 -2.29 19.48
N GLU A 110 -10.80 -3.41 19.07
CA GLU A 110 -9.61 -4.00 19.69
C GLU A 110 -8.40 -3.85 18.76
N ASP A 111 -7.26 -3.46 19.31
CA ASP A 111 -6.01 -3.40 18.55
C ASP A 111 -5.57 -4.82 18.17
N PHE A 112 -5.34 -5.05 16.87
CA PHE A 112 -4.85 -6.32 16.35
C PHE A 112 -3.40 -6.25 15.89
N ILE A 113 -3.05 -5.22 15.13
CA ILE A 113 -1.68 -4.85 14.78
C ILE A 113 -1.44 -3.46 15.34
N PRO A 114 -0.66 -3.32 16.42
CA PRO A 114 -0.39 -2.01 17.01
C PRO A 114 0.50 -1.15 16.10
N ALA A 115 0.34 0.17 16.22
CA ALA A 115 1.22 1.12 15.54
C ALA A 115 2.67 0.95 16.00
N LYS A 116 3.60 1.11 15.06
CA LYS A 116 5.04 1.12 15.30
C LYS A 116 5.60 2.44 14.80
N LYS A 117 6.43 3.09 15.60
CA LYS A 117 7.04 4.38 15.23
C LYS A 117 7.87 4.24 13.94
N GLU A 118 7.68 5.17 13.01
CA GLU A 118 8.39 5.21 11.71
C GLU A 118 8.16 3.99 10.82
N VAL A 119 7.08 3.24 11.09
CA VAL A 119 6.65 2.11 10.25
C VAL A 119 5.21 2.37 9.84
N VAL A 120 5.00 2.78 8.60
CA VAL A 120 3.66 3.01 8.07
C VAL A 120 3.03 1.68 7.72
N ILE A 121 1.94 1.33 8.40
CA ILE A 121 1.10 0.20 8.02
C ILE A 121 0.27 0.62 6.82
N GLY A 122 0.29 -0.18 5.76
CA GLY A 122 -0.42 0.07 4.50
C GLY A 122 -1.68 -0.77 4.32
N SER A 123 -1.85 -1.30 3.11
CA SER A 123 -2.99 -2.15 2.74
C SER A 123 -3.09 -3.44 3.55
N MET A 124 -4.32 -3.95 3.60
CA MET A 124 -4.66 -5.28 4.14
C MET A 124 -5.32 -6.09 3.02
N GLU A 125 -4.99 -7.37 2.95
CA GLU A 125 -5.64 -8.35 2.10
C GLU A 125 -5.99 -9.58 2.93
N PHE A 126 -7.14 -10.20 2.69
CA PHE A 126 -7.61 -11.35 3.44
C PHE A 126 -7.80 -12.57 2.54
N LEU A 127 -7.34 -13.71 3.00
CA LEU A 127 -7.46 -15.01 2.34
C LEU A 127 -7.63 -16.08 3.40
N ASP A 128 -8.70 -16.89 3.34
CA ASP A 128 -9.00 -17.96 4.28
C ASP A 128 -8.64 -17.56 5.74
N ASP A 129 -7.58 -18.13 6.29
CA ASP A 129 -7.09 -17.87 7.64
C ASP A 129 -5.96 -16.84 7.71
N TRP A 130 -5.75 -16.06 6.66
CA TRP A 130 -4.59 -15.18 6.55
C TRP A 130 -4.97 -13.71 6.41
N ILE A 131 -4.19 -12.85 7.04
CA ILE A 131 -4.10 -11.44 6.72
C ILE A 131 -2.70 -11.14 6.17
N ILE A 132 -2.66 -10.48 5.02
CA ILE A 132 -1.44 -9.97 4.42
C ILE A 132 -1.49 -8.46 4.52
N ARG A 133 -0.39 -7.85 4.96
CA ARG A 133 -0.30 -6.40 5.03
C ARG A 133 1.01 -5.89 4.46
N GLY A 134 0.95 -4.71 3.84
CA GLY A 134 2.12 -3.93 3.47
C GLY A 134 2.59 -3.04 4.63
N GLU A 135 3.89 -2.93 4.81
CA GLU A 135 4.51 -1.95 5.70
C GLU A 135 5.59 -1.17 4.94
N MET A 136 5.75 0.11 5.26
CA MET A 136 6.88 0.93 4.79
C MET A 136 7.75 1.28 5.99
N SER A 137 9.01 0.88 5.96
CA SER A 137 9.98 1.17 7.02
C SER A 137 11.33 1.56 6.43
N ASN A 138 11.86 2.70 6.85
CA ASN A 138 13.15 3.23 6.37
C ASN A 138 13.24 3.24 4.83
N ALA A 139 12.19 3.70 4.17
CA ALA A 139 12.04 3.74 2.71
C ALA A 139 12.15 2.36 2.02
N LEU A 140 11.81 1.29 2.69
CA LEU A 140 11.73 -0.06 2.13
C LEU A 140 10.34 -0.64 2.37
N PRO A 141 9.62 -1.01 1.30
CA PRO A 141 8.37 -1.73 1.42
C PRO A 141 8.62 -3.16 1.88
N LYS A 142 7.72 -3.67 2.71
CA LYS A 142 7.73 -5.01 3.26
C LYS A 142 6.35 -5.62 3.21
N LEU A 143 6.26 -6.93 3.14
CA LEU A 143 5.02 -7.68 3.28
C LEU A 143 5.10 -8.57 4.51
N PHE A 144 4.03 -8.56 5.30
CA PHE A 144 3.85 -9.45 6.44
C PHE A 144 2.61 -10.30 6.24
N VAL A 145 2.72 -11.56 6.61
CA VAL A 145 1.62 -12.51 6.62
C VAL A 145 1.40 -13.00 8.04
N ARG A 146 0.15 -12.95 8.48
CA ARG A 146 -0.23 -13.47 9.79
C ARG A 146 -1.37 -14.46 9.67
N ASN A 147 -1.23 -15.60 10.33
CA ASN A 147 -2.30 -16.57 10.44
C ASN A 147 -3.29 -16.12 11.51
N LEU A 148 -4.57 -16.00 11.14
CA LEU A 148 -5.63 -15.52 12.04
C LEU A 148 -6.03 -16.54 13.14
N LYS A 149 -5.72 -17.84 12.93
CA LYS A 149 -6.01 -18.90 13.92
C LYS A 149 -4.86 -19.09 14.90
N THR A 150 -3.62 -19.15 14.40
CA THR A 150 -2.44 -19.41 15.25
C THR A 150 -1.79 -18.13 15.77
N ASN A 151 -2.08 -16.98 15.18
CA ASN A 151 -1.41 -15.69 15.39
C ASN A 151 0.08 -15.66 15.02
N GLU A 152 0.59 -16.69 14.37
CA GLU A 152 1.96 -16.70 13.83
C GLU A 152 2.10 -15.67 12.71
N GLU A 153 3.16 -14.90 12.75
CA GLU A 153 3.44 -13.83 11.78
C GLU A 153 4.86 -13.96 11.23
N GLU A 154 5.01 -13.72 9.94
CA GLU A 154 6.31 -13.67 9.28
C GLU A 154 6.38 -12.56 8.23
N GLU A 155 7.60 -12.09 7.97
CA GLU A 155 7.90 -11.23 6.82
C GLU A 155 8.09 -12.11 5.58
N LEU A 156 7.38 -11.79 4.48
CA LEU A 156 7.58 -12.45 3.20
C LEU A 156 8.81 -11.87 2.52
N VAL A 157 9.88 -12.66 2.45
CA VAL A 157 11.12 -12.33 1.75
C VAL A 157 11.19 -13.14 0.46
N PHE A 158 11.13 -12.46 -0.68
CA PHE A 158 10.99 -13.12 -1.99
C PHE A 158 12.31 -13.27 -2.76
N ALA A 159 13.31 -12.45 -2.46
CA ALA A 159 14.60 -12.47 -3.12
C ALA A 159 15.74 -12.03 -2.19
N ASP A 160 16.95 -12.33 -2.59
CA ASP A 160 18.17 -11.89 -1.89
C ASP A 160 18.49 -10.40 -2.12
N GLU A 161 17.54 -9.64 -2.69
CA GLU A 161 17.68 -8.21 -2.96
C GLU A 161 17.12 -7.40 -1.80
N LYS A 162 17.95 -6.49 -1.25
CA LYS A 162 17.55 -5.62 -0.13
C LYS A 162 16.54 -4.54 -0.54
N VAL A 163 16.52 -4.17 -1.81
CA VAL A 163 15.63 -3.13 -2.37
C VAL A 163 14.76 -3.77 -3.44
N TRP A 164 13.48 -3.84 -3.19
CA TRP A 164 12.50 -4.42 -4.09
C TRP A 164 11.11 -3.86 -3.82
N SER A 165 10.24 -3.96 -4.79
CA SER A 165 8.84 -3.56 -4.70
C SER A 165 7.97 -4.80 -4.73
N PRO A 166 7.37 -5.19 -3.60
CA PRO A 166 6.37 -6.24 -3.56
C PRO A 166 4.98 -5.74 -3.96
N SER A 167 4.22 -6.58 -4.62
CA SER A 167 2.79 -6.40 -4.78
C SER A 167 2.09 -7.74 -4.59
N VAL A 168 1.02 -7.75 -3.82
CA VAL A 168 0.16 -8.91 -3.62
C VAL A 168 -1.17 -8.63 -4.30
N SER A 169 -1.70 -9.63 -4.96
CA SER A 169 -3.08 -9.61 -5.44
C SER A 169 -3.73 -10.97 -5.19
N GLU A 170 -5.03 -10.92 -4.97
CA GLU A 170 -5.82 -12.14 -4.92
C GLU A 170 -5.74 -12.88 -6.26
N MET A 171 -5.75 -14.20 -6.19
CA MET A 171 -5.93 -15.03 -7.37
C MET A 171 -7.42 -15.06 -7.73
N GLN A 172 -7.85 -14.11 -8.55
CA GLN A 172 -9.28 -13.90 -8.82
C GLN A 172 -10.03 -13.61 -7.51
N LYS A 173 -11.31 -13.66 -7.44
CA LYS A 173 -12.08 -13.45 -6.20
C LYS A 173 -12.16 -14.69 -5.30
N GLU A 174 -11.20 -15.61 -5.38
CA GLU A 174 -11.16 -16.80 -4.54
C GLU A 174 -10.43 -16.52 -3.24
N THR A 175 -11.17 -16.15 -2.22
CA THR A 175 -10.62 -15.92 -0.87
C THR A 175 -10.43 -17.21 -0.06
N ASN A 176 -11.04 -18.32 -0.47
CA ASN A 176 -10.93 -19.63 0.18
C ASN A 176 -9.72 -20.41 -0.34
N THR A 177 -8.54 -19.87 -0.19
CA THR A 177 -7.28 -20.45 -0.68
C THR A 177 -6.10 -20.01 0.16
N ASP A 178 -5.07 -20.86 0.25
CA ASP A 178 -3.77 -20.49 0.80
C ASP A 178 -2.82 -19.89 -0.27
N ASN A 179 -3.26 -19.79 -1.52
CA ASN A 179 -2.42 -19.33 -2.62
C ASN A 179 -2.64 -17.84 -2.88
N VAL A 180 -1.55 -17.10 -3.00
CA VAL A 180 -1.55 -15.69 -3.36
C VAL A 180 -0.72 -15.45 -4.62
N TYR A 181 -1.12 -14.46 -5.40
CA TYR A 181 -0.34 -13.99 -6.52
C TYR A 181 0.59 -12.86 -6.05
N ILE A 182 1.89 -13.08 -6.11
CA ILE A 182 2.89 -12.11 -5.71
C ILE A 182 3.66 -11.64 -6.94
N SER A 183 3.69 -10.32 -7.14
CA SER A 183 4.57 -9.68 -8.10
C SER A 183 5.79 -9.11 -7.36
N TYR A 184 6.94 -9.32 -7.94
CA TYR A 184 8.23 -8.86 -7.47
C TYR A 184 8.90 -8.03 -8.57
N SER A 185 9.42 -6.87 -8.22
CA SER A 185 10.24 -6.04 -9.07
C SER A 185 11.34 -5.37 -8.25
N SER A 186 12.45 -4.98 -8.86
CA SER A 186 13.50 -4.19 -8.20
C SER A 186 14.13 -3.21 -9.20
N PRO A 187 14.97 -2.26 -8.76
CA PRO A 187 15.62 -1.33 -9.68
C PRO A 187 16.43 -2.01 -10.81
N LYS A 188 16.85 -3.26 -10.61
CA LYS A 188 17.66 -4.04 -11.54
C LYS A 188 17.00 -5.31 -12.06
N THR A 189 15.86 -5.74 -11.48
CA THR A 189 15.15 -6.97 -11.88
C THR A 189 13.75 -6.63 -12.34
N ASN A 190 13.41 -7.02 -13.58
CA ASN A 190 12.09 -6.76 -14.14
C ASN A 190 11.00 -7.54 -13.39
N SER A 191 9.77 -7.14 -13.59
CA SER A 191 8.61 -7.71 -12.88
C SER A 191 8.51 -9.23 -13.11
N ARG A 192 8.46 -9.96 -12.01
CA ARG A 192 8.25 -11.41 -11.93
C ARG A 192 7.02 -11.72 -11.13
N ALA A 193 6.23 -12.64 -11.61
CA ALA A 193 5.02 -13.07 -10.95
C ALA A 193 5.13 -14.51 -10.47
N TYR A 194 4.64 -14.74 -9.28
CA TYR A 194 4.65 -16.03 -8.60
C TYR A 194 3.28 -16.33 -7.99
N ILE A 195 2.90 -17.61 -7.99
CA ILE A 195 1.90 -18.14 -7.06
C ILE A 195 2.66 -18.64 -5.85
N TYR A 196 2.31 -18.14 -4.67
CA TYR A 196 2.92 -18.52 -3.41
C TYR A 196 1.89 -19.11 -2.46
N ASN A 197 2.16 -20.31 -1.95
CA ASN A 197 1.30 -20.94 -0.96
C ASN A 197 1.72 -20.51 0.43
N LEU A 198 0.84 -19.83 1.16
CA LEU A 198 1.10 -19.27 2.48
C LEU A 198 1.35 -20.34 3.54
N ARG A 199 0.77 -21.55 3.37
CA ARG A 199 0.90 -22.66 4.33
C ARG A 199 2.13 -23.50 4.06
N THR A 200 2.35 -23.93 2.82
CA THR A 200 3.46 -24.83 2.45
C THR A 200 4.74 -24.07 2.12
N LYS A 201 4.66 -22.74 1.93
CA LYS A 201 5.77 -21.87 1.47
C LYS A 201 6.27 -22.21 0.05
N GLU A 202 5.53 -23.01 -0.67
CA GLU A 202 5.85 -23.34 -2.06
C GLU A 202 5.68 -22.11 -2.95
N LYS A 203 6.66 -21.90 -3.82
CA LYS A 203 6.71 -20.78 -4.75
C LYS A 203 6.76 -21.30 -6.18
N LYS A 204 5.69 -21.05 -6.94
CA LYS A 204 5.59 -21.40 -8.36
C LYS A 204 5.80 -20.16 -9.22
N PHE A 205 6.84 -20.14 -10.05
CA PHE A 205 7.05 -19.10 -11.04
C PHE A 205 5.94 -19.12 -12.09
N VAL A 206 5.38 -17.98 -12.43
CA VAL A 206 4.32 -17.81 -13.43
C VAL A 206 4.86 -17.18 -14.69
N LYS A 207 5.44 -15.98 -14.55
CA LYS A 207 5.99 -15.24 -15.69
C LYS A 207 6.99 -14.18 -15.24
N GLU A 208 7.82 -13.74 -16.17
CA GLU A 208 8.66 -12.54 -16.08
C GLU A 208 8.32 -11.64 -17.25
N GLN A 209 8.26 -10.33 -17.00
CA GLN A 209 8.07 -9.36 -18.07
C GLN A 209 9.35 -9.29 -18.91
N GLU A 210 9.21 -9.37 -20.23
CA GLU A 210 10.33 -9.34 -21.15
C GLU A 210 11.02 -7.95 -21.16
N VAL A 211 12.34 -7.97 -21.22
CA VAL A 211 13.17 -6.79 -21.52
C VAL A 211 13.72 -6.92 -22.94
N LEU A 212 13.42 -5.94 -23.79
CA LEU A 212 13.78 -6.02 -25.21
C LEU A 212 15.28 -5.88 -25.46
N ASP A 213 16.06 -5.35 -24.52
CA ASP A 213 17.52 -5.29 -24.60
C ASP A 213 18.10 -6.69 -24.40
N LYS A 214 18.64 -7.27 -25.49
CA LYS A 214 19.25 -8.61 -25.50
C LYS A 214 20.47 -8.74 -24.58
N ASN A 215 21.11 -7.64 -24.22
CA ASN A 215 22.27 -7.62 -23.33
C ASN A 215 21.88 -7.44 -21.87
N TYR A 216 20.58 -7.26 -21.59
CA TYR A 216 20.11 -7.12 -20.23
C TYR A 216 20.32 -8.39 -19.42
N SER A 217 20.88 -8.21 -18.24
CA SER A 217 20.89 -9.20 -17.16
C SER A 217 20.91 -8.46 -15.82
N PRO A 218 20.07 -8.85 -14.84
CA PRO A 218 20.10 -8.24 -13.50
C PRO A 218 21.50 -8.25 -12.85
N LYS A 219 22.34 -9.23 -13.21
CA LYS A 219 23.74 -9.37 -12.74
C LYS A 219 24.67 -8.26 -13.22
N ASN A 220 24.24 -7.47 -14.22
CA ASN A 220 25.04 -6.35 -14.70
C ASN A 220 24.84 -5.07 -13.90
N TYR A 221 23.88 -5.07 -12.95
CA TYR A 221 23.53 -3.87 -12.18
C TYR A 221 23.71 -4.12 -10.70
N ILE A 222 24.06 -3.06 -9.99
CA ILE A 222 24.26 -3.03 -8.54
C ILE A 222 23.28 -2.02 -7.97
N THR A 223 22.56 -2.41 -6.92
CA THR A 223 21.70 -1.52 -6.13
C THR A 223 22.25 -1.45 -4.72
N GLU A 224 22.50 -0.25 -4.23
CA GLU A 224 23.08 0.05 -2.92
C GLU A 224 22.20 1.03 -2.15
N ARG A 225 22.19 0.87 -0.82
CA ARG A 225 21.51 1.79 0.10
C ARG A 225 22.56 2.63 0.82
N LEU A 226 22.40 3.94 0.74
CA LEU A 226 23.21 4.93 1.42
C LEU A 226 22.32 5.89 2.22
N GLU A 227 22.95 6.74 2.99
CA GLU A 227 22.29 7.86 3.66
C GLU A 227 23.11 9.14 3.43
N CYS A 228 22.39 10.23 3.17
CA CYS A 228 22.99 11.55 3.04
C CYS A 228 22.49 12.45 4.17
N LYS A 229 23.40 13.16 4.81
CA LYS A 229 23.05 14.12 5.85
C LYS A 229 22.47 15.38 5.23
N SER A 230 21.24 15.74 5.62
CA SER A 230 20.59 16.99 5.25
C SER A 230 21.19 18.18 6.03
N HIS A 231 20.89 19.40 5.62
CA HIS A 231 21.34 20.65 6.24
C HIS A 231 20.97 20.75 7.73
N ASP A 232 19.85 20.14 8.15
CA ASP A 232 19.37 20.07 9.54
C ASP A 232 19.89 18.82 10.30
N GLY A 233 20.79 18.06 9.69
CA GLY A 233 21.42 16.88 10.29
C GLY A 233 20.65 15.58 10.16
N LYS A 234 19.43 15.58 9.59
CA LYS A 234 18.66 14.36 9.37
C LYS A 234 19.26 13.54 8.23
N LEU A 235 19.23 12.22 8.39
CA LEU A 235 19.73 11.29 7.38
C LEU A 235 18.64 10.99 6.35
N ILE A 236 18.90 11.32 5.10
CA ILE A 236 18.01 11.05 3.96
C ILE A 236 18.39 9.71 3.34
N PRO A 237 17.50 8.73 3.27
CA PRO A 237 17.78 7.46 2.62
C PRO A 237 17.96 7.65 1.11
N LEU A 238 19.02 7.08 0.58
CA LEU A 238 19.33 7.06 -0.85
C LEU A 238 19.34 5.62 -1.35
N THR A 239 18.73 5.39 -2.52
CA THR A 239 18.87 4.14 -3.26
C THR A 239 19.62 4.42 -4.53
N ILE A 240 20.80 3.83 -4.67
CA ILE A 240 21.67 4.03 -5.83
C ILE A 240 21.64 2.79 -6.69
N THR A 241 21.38 2.97 -7.99
CA THR A 241 21.45 1.89 -8.97
C THR A 241 22.43 2.29 -10.08
N ARG A 242 23.34 1.39 -10.43
CA ARG A 242 24.37 1.61 -11.45
C ARG A 242 24.70 0.34 -12.22
N HIS A 243 25.23 0.46 -13.41
CA HIS A 243 25.89 -0.66 -14.08
C HIS A 243 27.14 -1.06 -13.31
N LYS A 244 27.47 -2.35 -13.22
CA LYS A 244 28.61 -2.85 -12.44
C LYS A 244 29.96 -2.28 -12.89
N GLU A 245 30.09 -1.92 -14.16
CA GLU A 245 31.30 -1.34 -14.74
C GLU A 245 31.40 0.18 -14.60
N THR A 246 30.37 0.82 -14.06
CA THR A 246 30.39 2.26 -13.79
C THR A 246 31.44 2.55 -12.73
N LYS A 247 32.39 3.43 -13.05
CA LYS A 247 33.42 3.87 -12.12
C LYS A 247 32.83 4.67 -10.97
N VAL A 248 33.26 4.42 -9.75
CA VAL A 248 32.83 5.12 -8.53
C VAL A 248 34.02 5.91 -7.99
N ASP A 249 34.63 6.74 -8.83
CA ASP A 249 35.82 7.54 -8.57
C ASP A 249 35.55 9.06 -8.60
N GLY A 250 34.27 9.45 -8.62
CA GLY A 250 33.84 10.84 -8.71
C GLY A 250 33.70 11.38 -10.13
N THR A 251 33.97 10.58 -11.17
CA THR A 251 33.87 11.01 -12.57
C THR A 251 32.53 10.65 -13.24
N ALA A 252 31.77 9.71 -12.67
CA ALA A 252 30.50 9.28 -13.23
C ALA A 252 29.42 10.37 -13.06
N ASN A 253 28.60 10.53 -14.08
CA ASN A 253 27.41 11.38 -13.99
C ASN A 253 26.35 10.69 -13.11
N ILE A 254 25.64 11.49 -12.32
CA ILE A 254 24.55 11.03 -11.46
C ILE A 254 23.27 11.76 -11.84
N LEU A 255 22.17 11.02 -12.04
CA LEU A 255 20.83 11.55 -12.07
C LEU A 255 20.22 11.35 -10.68
N LEU A 256 19.98 12.46 -9.97
CA LEU A 256 19.32 12.47 -8.68
C LEU A 256 17.82 12.71 -8.90
N TYR A 257 16.99 11.78 -8.45
CA TYR A 257 15.54 11.87 -8.49
C TYR A 257 14.96 11.89 -7.08
N SER A 258 13.95 12.71 -6.87
CA SER A 258 13.15 12.72 -5.64
C SER A 258 11.74 13.23 -5.94
N TYR A 259 10.79 12.94 -5.06
CA TYR A 259 9.43 13.49 -5.13
C TYR A 259 9.08 14.27 -3.84
N GLY A 260 8.93 13.61 -2.73
CA GLY A 260 8.77 14.21 -1.40
C GLY A 260 7.54 15.09 -1.26
N SER A 261 6.38 14.67 -1.75
CA SER A 261 5.13 15.42 -1.62
C SER A 261 3.94 14.49 -1.38
N TYR A 262 2.88 15.05 -0.78
CA TYR A 262 1.59 14.38 -0.54
C TYR A 262 1.67 13.07 0.23
N GLY A 263 2.77 12.82 0.95
CA GLY A 263 2.98 11.56 1.66
C GLY A 263 3.24 10.36 0.74
N ASN A 264 3.50 10.58 -0.56
CA ASN A 264 3.81 9.51 -1.49
C ASN A 264 5.27 9.11 -1.38
N SER A 265 5.51 7.83 -1.14
CA SER A 265 6.85 7.23 -1.12
C SER A 265 7.29 6.83 -2.53
N LEU A 266 8.60 6.83 -2.76
CA LEU A 266 9.17 6.35 -4.01
C LEU A 266 9.00 4.83 -4.12
N SER A 267 8.70 4.33 -5.33
CA SER A 267 8.75 2.92 -5.66
C SER A 267 10.12 2.53 -6.20
N PHE A 268 10.49 1.27 -5.99
CA PHE A 268 11.76 0.71 -6.46
C PHE A 268 11.56 -0.29 -7.60
N ASP A 269 10.60 0.00 -8.46
CA ASP A 269 10.28 -0.84 -9.61
C ASP A 269 11.34 -0.76 -10.70
N PHE A 270 11.41 -1.80 -11.51
CA PHE A 270 12.19 -1.80 -12.74
C PHE A 270 11.69 -0.73 -13.73
N SER A 271 12.62 -0.13 -14.48
CA SER A 271 12.29 0.83 -15.51
C SER A 271 13.21 0.70 -16.72
N ASN A 272 12.65 0.44 -17.91
CA ASN A 272 13.39 0.43 -19.17
C ASN A 272 14.06 1.79 -19.47
N THR A 273 13.42 2.89 -19.06
CA THR A 273 14.00 4.23 -19.21
C THR A 273 15.25 4.39 -18.35
N ARG A 274 15.17 3.95 -17.08
CA ARG A 274 16.33 3.94 -16.17
C ARG A 274 17.44 3.07 -16.72
N LEU A 275 17.12 1.89 -17.24
CA LEU A 275 18.08 0.96 -17.85
C LEU A 275 18.92 1.63 -18.94
N THR A 276 18.29 2.45 -19.78
CA THR A 276 18.96 3.20 -20.83
C THR A 276 20.06 4.15 -20.31
N LEU A 277 19.84 4.74 -19.14
CA LEU A 277 20.82 5.60 -18.46
C LEU A 277 21.94 4.78 -17.83
N LEU A 278 21.58 3.69 -17.15
CA LEU A 278 22.55 2.78 -16.50
C LEU A 278 23.53 2.19 -17.53
N ASN A 279 23.04 1.81 -18.71
CA ASN A 279 23.87 1.30 -19.83
C ASN A 279 24.81 2.35 -20.43
N ARG A 280 24.58 3.63 -20.12
CA ARG A 280 25.50 4.75 -20.45
C ARG A 280 26.40 5.13 -19.29
N HIS A 281 26.50 4.27 -18.27
CA HIS A 281 27.28 4.49 -17.07
C HIS A 281 26.85 5.72 -16.24
N ILE A 282 25.58 6.15 -16.37
CA ILE A 282 24.99 7.16 -15.51
C ILE A 282 24.44 6.46 -14.26
N ILE A 283 24.80 6.93 -13.10
CA ILE A 283 24.28 6.45 -11.82
C ILE A 283 22.88 7.02 -11.62
N TRP A 284 21.92 6.19 -11.27
CA TRP A 284 20.59 6.62 -10.83
C TRP A 284 20.53 6.65 -9.30
N CYS A 285 20.09 7.75 -8.74
CA CYS A 285 19.93 7.92 -7.29
C CYS A 285 18.51 8.35 -6.96
N ASP A 286 17.75 7.49 -6.29
CA ASP A 286 16.45 7.82 -5.70
C ASP A 286 16.67 8.33 -4.27
N ALA A 287 16.29 9.58 -4.01
CA ALA A 287 16.38 10.19 -2.70
C ALA A 287 15.00 10.26 -2.03
N SER A 288 14.82 9.51 -0.95
CA SER A 288 13.59 9.46 -0.14
C SER A 288 13.50 10.66 0.79
N VAL A 289 13.28 11.85 0.19
CA VAL A 289 13.24 13.12 0.93
C VAL A 289 11.95 13.31 1.72
N ARG A 290 11.98 14.19 2.71
CA ARG A 290 10.80 14.56 3.50
C ARG A 290 9.67 15.11 2.63
N GLY A 291 8.43 14.83 3.08
CA GLY A 291 7.20 15.09 2.32
C GLY A 291 6.55 13.81 1.77
N GLY A 292 7.33 12.73 1.59
CA GLY A 292 6.85 11.36 1.50
C GLY A 292 6.60 10.76 2.88
N ARG A 293 6.32 9.44 2.96
CA ARG A 293 6.09 8.70 4.22
C ARG A 293 7.12 7.59 4.46
N GLU A 294 8.26 7.68 3.84
CA GLU A 294 9.28 6.63 3.86
C GLU A 294 9.81 6.30 5.27
N ARG A 295 9.68 7.24 6.20
CA ARG A 295 10.00 7.11 7.63
C ARG A 295 8.84 7.54 8.54
N GLY A 296 7.63 7.16 8.16
CA GLY A 296 6.43 7.48 8.93
C GLY A 296 5.76 8.80 8.56
N GLU A 297 4.64 9.07 9.20
CA GLU A 297 3.87 10.32 8.99
C GLU A 297 4.66 11.56 9.37
N ILE A 298 5.53 11.46 10.37
CA ILE A 298 6.41 12.58 10.76
C ILE A 298 7.31 13.04 9.61
N TRP A 299 7.75 12.11 8.75
CA TRP A 299 8.56 12.40 7.58
C TRP A 299 7.79 13.24 6.56
N HIS A 300 6.47 13.01 6.44
CA HIS A 300 5.57 13.82 5.65
C HIS A 300 5.35 15.20 6.27
N GLU A 301 5.01 15.26 7.55
CA GLU A 301 4.71 16.51 8.26
C GLU A 301 5.90 17.49 8.28
N GLU A 302 7.12 16.98 8.44
CA GLU A 302 8.35 17.76 8.42
C GLU A 302 8.77 18.26 7.04
N GLY A 303 8.13 17.77 5.96
CA GLY A 303 8.45 18.14 4.59
C GLY A 303 7.30 18.75 3.80
N LYS A 304 6.22 19.20 4.45
CA LYS A 304 5.10 19.85 3.77
C LYS A 304 4.96 21.34 4.05
N MET A 305 4.30 22.06 3.14
CA MET A 305 3.95 23.47 3.24
C MET A 305 5.18 24.34 3.65
N LEU A 306 5.09 25.08 4.75
CA LEU A 306 6.16 25.97 5.22
C LEU A 306 7.41 25.23 5.72
N ASN A 307 7.30 23.93 6.01
CA ASN A 307 8.44 23.09 6.40
C ASN A 307 9.21 22.54 5.18
N LYS A 308 8.68 22.74 3.96
CA LYS A 308 9.35 22.33 2.72
C LYS A 308 10.47 23.34 2.41
N LYS A 309 11.73 22.89 2.55
CA LYS A 309 12.92 23.70 2.29
C LYS A 309 13.87 22.93 1.36
#